data_c05d447de12bb9a27d355ace742fa404
#
_entry.id   c05d447de12bb9a27d355ace742fa404
#
_cell.length_a   1.000
_cell.length_b   1.000
_cell.length_c   1.000
_cell.angle_alpha   90.00
_cell.angle_beta   90.00
_cell.angle_gamma   90.00
#
_symmetry.space_group_name_H-M   'P 1'
#
loop_
_entity.id
_entity.type
_entity.pdbx_description
1 polymer ?
#
loop_
_entity_poly.entity_id
_entity_poly.type
_entity_poly.pdbx_seq_one_letter_code
_entity_poly.pdbx_strand_id
1 'polypeptide(L)'
;MGTGQPTLLEVDGLPDAEAPDIDQPLLSVLEAYLEDLISAQVTIHGRTYDAHGVPQRSTTVPALEQEGDDPVIAVLATRNAAVDDAFAMVARLTERHGLPDGWIVASTVDSWQGQTNTLTVAVHPLSGASGPDAFNSAFGRLAVTCTRATHGLLLVSRAGLDELLDNAPAVPGTPLGEPGTVELPRQTHRRILQTFARATQVV
;
A
#
# COMPACT_ATOMS: atom_id res chain seq x y z
N MET A 1 8.97 -13.38 9.47
CA MET A 1 8.73 -12.24 8.58
C MET A 1 10.07 -11.58 8.25
N GLY A 2 10.35 -11.35 6.98
CA GLY A 2 11.64 -10.84 6.53
C GLY A 2 11.86 -9.39 6.98
N THR A 3 13.07 -9.09 7.27
CA THR A 3 13.62 -7.83 7.74
C THR A 3 13.33 -6.69 6.75
N GLY A 4 12.33 -5.84 7.02
CA GLY A 4 12.18 -4.53 6.37
C GLY A 4 11.97 -4.52 4.84
N GLN A 5 11.76 -5.67 4.22
CA GLN A 5 11.47 -5.74 2.79
C GLN A 5 10.00 -5.40 2.55
N PRO A 6 9.69 -4.48 1.63
CA PRO A 6 8.31 -4.20 1.26
C PRO A 6 7.63 -5.47 0.76
N THR A 7 6.39 -5.68 1.14
CA THR A 7 5.63 -6.89 0.81
C THR A 7 4.41 -6.54 -0.02
N LEU A 8 4.15 -7.30 -1.09
CA LEU A 8 2.88 -7.32 -1.80
C LEU A 8 2.12 -8.58 -1.37
N LEU A 9 0.95 -8.38 -0.78
CA LEU A 9 -0.02 -9.42 -0.46
C LEU A 9 -1.09 -9.46 -1.56
N GLU A 10 -1.14 -10.54 -2.30
CA GLU A 10 -2.21 -10.81 -3.26
C GLU A 10 -3.24 -11.71 -2.61
N VAL A 11 -4.51 -11.30 -2.66
CA VAL A 11 -5.63 -12.06 -2.08
C VAL A 11 -6.44 -12.68 -3.21
N ASP A 12 -6.54 -14.01 -3.17
CA ASP A 12 -7.27 -14.82 -4.15
C ASP A 12 -8.57 -15.38 -3.56
N GLY A 13 -9.54 -15.67 -4.42
CA GLY A 13 -10.83 -16.25 -4.01
C GLY A 13 -11.84 -15.24 -3.48
N LEU A 14 -11.54 -13.94 -3.49
CA LEU A 14 -12.47 -12.91 -3.05
C LEU A 14 -13.73 -12.85 -3.93
N PRO A 15 -14.93 -12.63 -3.34
CA PRO A 15 -16.11 -12.23 -4.10
C PRO A 15 -15.84 -10.99 -4.95
N ASP A 16 -16.65 -10.76 -5.97
CA ASP A 16 -16.57 -9.55 -6.78
C ASP A 16 -16.68 -8.28 -5.89
N ALA A 17 -15.94 -7.25 -6.26
CA ALA A 17 -16.06 -5.95 -5.62
C ALA A 17 -17.42 -5.33 -5.93
N GLU A 18 -18.00 -4.59 -4.98
CA GLU A 18 -19.30 -3.93 -5.14
C GLU A 18 -19.29 -2.88 -6.25
N ALA A 19 -18.15 -2.21 -6.41
CA ALA A 19 -17.90 -1.23 -7.45
C ALA A 19 -16.37 -1.11 -7.69
N PRO A 20 -15.95 -0.48 -8.78
CA PRO A 20 -14.51 -0.31 -9.08
C PRO A 20 -13.71 0.39 -7.97
N ASP A 21 -14.39 1.18 -7.14
CA ASP A 21 -13.78 1.98 -6.08
C ASP A 21 -14.15 1.51 -4.67
N ILE A 22 -14.98 0.45 -4.56
CA ILE A 22 -15.47 -0.10 -3.29
C ILE A 22 -15.21 -1.59 -3.28
N ASP A 23 -14.27 -2.02 -2.46
CA ASP A 23 -13.83 -3.42 -2.33
C ASP A 23 -13.89 -3.86 -0.87
N GLN A 24 -15.10 -4.01 -0.35
CA GLN A 24 -15.33 -4.45 1.03
C GLN A 24 -14.74 -5.83 1.33
N PRO A 25 -14.80 -6.84 0.41
CA PRO A 25 -14.14 -8.11 0.64
C PRO A 25 -12.63 -7.96 0.90
N LEU A 26 -11.92 -7.17 0.08
CA LEU A 26 -10.49 -6.93 0.26
C LEU A 26 -10.19 -6.16 1.55
N LEU A 27 -11.00 -5.14 1.87
CA LEU A 27 -10.86 -4.37 3.11
C LEU A 27 -11.12 -5.23 4.35
N SER A 28 -12.03 -6.20 4.28
CA SER A 28 -12.26 -7.14 5.39
C SER A 28 -11.04 -8.03 5.66
N VAL A 29 -10.36 -8.49 4.61
CA VAL A 29 -9.09 -9.22 4.75
C VAL A 29 -8.01 -8.31 5.35
N LEU A 30 -7.96 -7.06 4.91
CA LEU A 30 -7.01 -6.09 5.44
C LEU A 30 -7.29 -5.76 6.91
N GLU A 31 -8.56 -5.60 7.31
CA GLU A 31 -8.95 -5.40 8.70
C GLU A 31 -8.47 -6.55 9.59
N ALA A 32 -8.73 -7.79 9.17
CA ALA A 32 -8.28 -8.97 9.89
C ALA A 32 -6.75 -9.03 10.02
N TYR A 33 -6.04 -8.71 8.94
CA TYR A 33 -4.57 -8.66 8.97
C TYR A 33 -4.04 -7.59 9.94
N LEU A 34 -4.65 -6.40 9.95
CA LEU A 34 -4.28 -5.32 10.87
C LEU A 34 -4.61 -5.69 12.32
N GLU A 35 -5.73 -6.35 12.56
CA GLU A 35 -6.12 -6.86 13.89
C GLU A 35 -5.10 -7.86 14.43
N ASP A 36 -4.68 -8.81 13.61
CA ASP A 36 -3.65 -9.78 13.97
C ASP A 36 -2.31 -9.09 14.26
N LEU A 37 -1.92 -8.12 13.44
CA LEU A 37 -0.69 -7.37 13.59
C LEU A 37 -0.66 -6.55 14.88
N ILE A 38 -1.75 -5.86 15.20
CA ILE A 38 -1.93 -5.08 16.43
C ILE A 38 -1.89 -6.02 17.65
N SER A 39 -2.64 -7.12 17.60
CA SER A 39 -2.74 -8.09 18.70
C SER A 39 -1.42 -8.81 18.98
N ALA A 40 -0.65 -9.11 17.95
CA ALA A 40 0.63 -9.80 18.06
C ALA A 40 1.77 -8.93 18.57
N GLN A 41 1.56 -7.63 18.77
CA GLN A 41 2.60 -6.67 19.20
C GLN A 41 3.89 -6.80 18.38
N VAL A 42 3.75 -6.80 17.06
CA VAL A 42 4.85 -7.09 16.12
C VAL A 42 5.95 -6.05 16.23
N THR A 43 7.18 -6.51 16.22
CA THR A 43 8.36 -5.64 16.15
C THR A 43 8.76 -5.43 14.70
N ILE A 44 8.92 -4.18 14.28
CA ILE A 44 9.33 -3.82 12.92
C ILE A 44 10.80 -3.43 12.95
N HIS A 45 11.59 -4.04 12.07
CA HIS A 45 13.00 -3.72 11.89
C HIS A 45 13.18 -2.78 10.72
N GLY A 46 13.79 -1.64 10.96
CA GLY A 46 14.11 -0.66 9.93
C GLY A 46 15.60 -0.35 9.87
N ARG A 47 16.02 0.32 8.80
CA ARG A 47 17.36 0.88 8.64
C ARG A 47 17.25 2.36 8.37
N THR A 48 18.03 3.15 9.09
CA THR A 48 18.24 4.55 8.75
C THR A 48 19.36 4.68 7.73
N TYR A 49 19.23 5.65 6.84
CA TYR A 49 20.21 5.95 5.80
C TYR A 49 20.65 7.39 5.96
N ASP A 50 21.90 7.68 5.66
CA ASP A 50 22.39 9.07 5.62
C ASP A 50 21.95 9.77 4.30
N ALA A 51 22.34 11.04 4.17
CA ALA A 51 22.03 11.84 2.98
C ALA A 51 22.63 11.29 1.67
N HIS A 52 23.54 10.33 1.76
CA HIS A 52 24.19 9.66 0.62
C HIS A 52 23.65 8.24 0.37
N GLY A 53 22.61 7.83 1.12
CA GLY A 53 22.01 6.51 0.99
C GLY A 53 22.82 5.38 1.65
N VAL A 54 23.79 5.70 2.51
CA VAL A 54 24.58 4.69 3.21
C VAL A 54 23.82 4.22 4.45
N PRO A 55 23.63 2.90 4.64
CA PRO A 55 22.95 2.38 5.82
C PRO A 55 23.72 2.75 7.11
N GLN A 56 23.04 3.42 8.03
CA GLN A 56 23.63 3.84 9.30
C GLN A 56 23.31 2.85 10.43
N ARG A 57 22.10 2.81 10.86
CA ARG A 57 21.70 2.06 12.04
C ARG A 57 20.50 1.20 11.77
N SER A 58 20.53 -0.04 12.24
CA SER A 58 19.33 -0.85 12.37
C SER A 58 18.55 -0.35 13.58
N THR A 59 17.32 0.08 13.36
CA THR A 59 16.41 0.43 14.44
C THR A 59 15.33 -0.64 14.54
N THR A 60 14.98 -0.97 15.78
CA THR A 60 13.89 -1.89 16.09
C THR A 60 12.84 -1.06 16.79
N VAL A 61 11.68 -0.92 16.19
CA VAL A 61 10.54 -0.20 16.77
C VAL A 61 9.48 -1.23 17.10
N PRO A 62 9.07 -1.38 18.37
CA PRO A 62 7.84 -2.06 18.69
C PRO A 62 6.70 -1.40 17.90
N ALA A 63 5.89 -2.18 17.19
CA ALA A 63 4.84 -1.64 16.32
C ALA A 63 3.80 -0.77 17.04
N LEU A 64 3.81 -0.79 18.37
CA LEU A 64 2.85 -0.09 19.22
C LEU A 64 3.41 1.17 19.88
N GLU A 65 4.68 1.52 19.66
CA GLU A 65 5.24 2.76 20.18
C GLU A 65 5.13 3.86 19.14
N GLN A 66 4.37 4.89 19.46
CA GLN A 66 4.29 6.12 18.67
C GLN A 66 5.43 7.04 19.07
N GLU A 67 6.29 7.38 18.11
CA GLU A 67 7.33 8.38 18.31
C GLU A 67 6.80 9.75 17.87
N GLY A 68 6.63 10.67 18.82
CA GLY A 68 6.09 11.99 18.54
C GLY A 68 4.61 11.95 18.14
N ASP A 69 4.23 12.82 17.21
CA ASP A 69 2.85 12.97 16.73
C ASP A 69 2.58 12.21 15.43
N ASP A 70 3.59 11.51 14.87
CA ASP A 70 3.44 10.78 13.61
C ASP A 70 2.63 9.50 13.82
N PRO A 71 1.71 9.16 12.92
CA PRO A 71 0.98 7.91 12.98
C PRO A 71 1.90 6.69 12.91
N VAL A 72 1.58 5.66 13.67
CA VAL A 72 2.29 4.38 13.56
C VAL A 72 1.88 3.65 12.29
N ILE A 73 0.59 3.58 12.00
CA ILE A 73 0.07 2.94 10.79
C ILE A 73 -0.70 3.96 9.95
N ALA A 74 -0.38 4.05 8.67
CA ALA A 74 -1.19 4.74 7.68
C ALA A 74 -1.77 3.75 6.68
N VAL A 75 -3.10 3.73 6.58
CA VAL A 75 -3.85 2.98 5.57
C VAL A 75 -4.12 3.93 4.40
N LEU A 76 -3.53 3.64 3.25
CA LEU A 76 -3.60 4.51 2.09
C LEU A 76 -4.41 3.87 0.96
N ALA A 77 -5.31 4.64 0.38
CA ALA A 77 -6.04 4.28 -0.83
C ALA A 77 -5.90 5.38 -1.89
N THR A 78 -6.10 5.03 -3.15
CA THR A 78 -5.95 5.99 -4.25
C THR A 78 -7.23 6.76 -4.55
N ARG A 79 -8.40 6.25 -4.13
CA ARG A 79 -9.72 6.82 -4.43
C ARG A 79 -10.47 7.16 -3.15
N ASN A 80 -11.26 8.24 -3.19
CA ASN A 80 -11.99 8.75 -2.04
C ASN A 80 -12.97 7.74 -1.46
N ALA A 81 -13.75 7.04 -2.29
CA ALA A 81 -14.69 6.03 -1.80
C ALA A 81 -14.00 4.91 -1.00
N ALA A 82 -12.87 4.42 -1.49
CA ALA A 82 -12.08 3.42 -0.76
C ALA A 82 -11.50 3.97 0.55
N VAL A 83 -11.25 5.27 0.64
CA VAL A 83 -10.78 5.92 1.86
C VAL A 83 -11.90 6.06 2.89
N ASP A 84 -13.12 6.37 2.48
CA ASP A 84 -14.26 6.44 3.40
C ASP A 84 -14.50 5.09 4.12
N ASP A 85 -14.41 3.99 3.38
CA ASP A 85 -14.48 2.64 3.95
C ASP A 85 -13.27 2.33 4.84
N ALA A 86 -12.07 2.76 4.46
CA ALA A 86 -10.88 2.63 5.28
C ALA A 86 -10.97 3.46 6.58
N PHE A 87 -11.59 4.64 6.55
CA PHE A 87 -11.88 5.42 7.76
C PHE A 87 -12.78 4.65 8.73
N ALA A 88 -13.86 4.03 8.22
CA ALA A 88 -14.75 3.23 9.04
C ALA A 88 -14.01 2.01 9.65
N MET A 89 -13.14 1.35 8.89
CA MET A 89 -12.29 0.26 9.37
C MET A 89 -11.34 0.73 10.48
N VAL A 90 -10.65 1.84 10.26
CA VAL A 90 -9.71 2.43 11.23
C VAL A 90 -10.44 2.79 12.53
N ALA A 91 -11.64 3.38 12.46
CA ALA A 91 -12.44 3.70 13.64
C ALA A 91 -12.79 2.44 14.44
N ARG A 92 -13.21 1.35 13.77
CA ARG A 92 -13.51 0.07 14.45
C ARG A 92 -12.26 -0.52 15.12
N LEU A 93 -11.11 -0.50 14.48
CA LEU A 93 -9.85 -1.00 15.06
C LEU A 93 -9.41 -0.16 16.25
N THR A 94 -9.50 1.18 16.14
CA THR A 94 -9.16 2.10 17.23
C THR A 94 -10.05 1.83 18.46
N GLU A 95 -11.36 1.70 18.29
CA GLU A 95 -12.28 1.41 19.37
C GLU A 95 -12.03 0.03 19.99
N ARG A 96 -11.89 -1.01 19.16
CA ARG A 96 -11.71 -2.40 19.58
C ARG A 96 -10.45 -2.62 20.41
N HIS A 97 -9.35 -1.98 20.02
CA HIS A 97 -8.05 -2.15 20.67
C HIS A 97 -7.68 -1.02 21.64
N GLY A 98 -8.54 0.00 21.79
CA GLY A 98 -8.27 1.14 22.67
C GLY A 98 -7.01 1.91 22.25
N LEU A 99 -6.80 2.07 20.94
CA LEU A 99 -5.62 2.74 20.41
C LEU A 99 -5.68 4.25 20.67
N PRO A 100 -4.52 4.91 20.86
CA PRO A 100 -4.48 6.37 20.95
C PRO A 100 -5.02 7.04 19.69
N ASP A 101 -5.58 8.23 19.82
CA ASP A 101 -6.01 9.03 18.68
C ASP A 101 -4.84 9.30 17.72
N GLY A 102 -5.09 9.08 16.43
CA GLY A 102 -4.08 9.28 15.41
C GLY A 102 -3.00 8.19 15.32
N TRP A 103 -3.05 7.15 16.15
CA TRP A 103 -2.09 6.07 16.11
C TRP A 103 -2.19 5.24 14.80
N ILE A 104 -3.41 5.00 14.33
CA ILE A 104 -3.73 4.46 13.01
C ILE A 104 -4.63 5.46 12.28
N VAL A 105 -4.32 5.73 11.02
CA VAL A 105 -5.06 6.69 10.20
C VAL A 105 -5.37 6.11 8.82
N ALA A 106 -6.44 6.61 8.21
CA ALA A 106 -6.72 6.37 6.80
C ALA A 106 -6.56 7.67 6.02
N SER A 107 -6.09 7.61 4.77
CA SER A 107 -5.97 8.80 3.91
C SER A 107 -5.91 8.42 2.44
N THR A 108 -6.11 9.41 1.56
CA THR A 108 -5.71 9.26 0.16
C THR A 108 -4.18 9.37 0.04
N VAL A 109 -3.61 8.71 -0.96
CA VAL A 109 -2.19 8.86 -1.28
C VAL A 109 -1.82 10.32 -1.56
N ASP A 110 -2.71 11.03 -2.25
CA ASP A 110 -2.47 12.44 -2.63
C ASP A 110 -2.47 13.36 -1.39
N SER A 111 -3.37 13.14 -0.43
CA SER A 111 -3.41 13.90 0.84
C SER A 111 -2.25 13.53 1.78
N TRP A 112 -1.68 12.35 1.63
CA TRP A 112 -0.55 11.85 2.45
C TRP A 112 0.81 12.29 1.93
N GLN A 113 0.85 13.06 0.85
CA GLN A 113 2.11 13.54 0.29
C GLN A 113 2.86 14.44 1.29
N GLY A 114 4.14 14.13 1.53
CA GLY A 114 4.99 14.87 2.47
C GLY A 114 4.93 14.39 3.92
N GLN A 115 3.98 13.52 4.27
CA GLN A 115 3.91 12.92 5.60
C GLN A 115 4.68 11.59 5.65
N THR A 116 5.03 11.14 6.85
CA THR A 116 5.70 9.86 7.12
C THR A 116 4.99 9.12 8.24
N ASN A 117 5.20 7.82 8.30
CA ASN A 117 4.66 6.95 9.32
C ASN A 117 5.52 5.68 9.44
N THR A 118 5.34 4.92 10.51
CA THR A 118 6.15 3.72 10.75
C THR A 118 5.83 2.61 9.77
N LEU A 119 4.57 2.24 9.64
CA LEU A 119 4.06 1.21 8.73
C LEU A 119 3.03 1.79 7.77
N THR A 120 3.29 1.74 6.49
CA THR A 120 2.27 2.03 5.46
C THR A 120 1.62 0.74 5.00
N VAL A 121 0.30 0.72 5.01
CA VAL A 121 -0.53 -0.33 4.41
C VAL A 121 -1.36 0.33 3.32
N ALA A 122 -1.27 -0.16 2.11
CA ALA A 122 -1.95 0.49 0.99
C ALA A 122 -2.59 -0.51 0.04
N VAL A 123 -3.76 -0.17 -0.47
CA VAL A 123 -4.38 -0.90 -1.58
C VAL A 123 -3.69 -0.47 -2.88
N HIS A 124 -3.24 -1.48 -3.65
CA HIS A 124 -2.58 -1.20 -4.93
C HIS A 124 -3.56 -0.51 -5.90
N PRO A 125 -3.15 0.55 -6.61
CA PRO A 125 -4.04 1.32 -7.49
C PRO A 125 -4.74 0.50 -8.58
N LEU A 126 -4.14 -0.60 -8.99
CA LEU A 126 -4.68 -1.52 -10.00
C LEU A 126 -5.42 -2.73 -9.39
N SER A 127 -5.61 -2.77 -8.07
CA SER A 127 -6.34 -3.86 -7.43
C SER A 127 -7.78 -3.94 -7.94
N GLY A 128 -8.18 -5.11 -8.45
CA GLY A 128 -9.53 -5.33 -8.98
C GLY A 128 -9.87 -4.55 -10.28
N ALA A 129 -8.92 -3.83 -10.85
CA ALA A 129 -9.13 -3.13 -12.11
C ALA A 129 -9.22 -4.12 -13.28
N SER A 130 -10.09 -3.82 -14.25
CA SER A 130 -10.15 -4.55 -15.51
C SER A 130 -9.03 -4.17 -16.48
N GLY A 131 -8.31 -3.09 -16.19
CA GLY A 131 -7.20 -2.57 -16.97
C GLY A 131 -6.73 -1.22 -16.45
N PRO A 132 -5.53 -0.78 -16.88
CA PRO A 132 -5.02 0.53 -16.51
C PRO A 132 -5.81 1.63 -17.21
N ASP A 133 -6.28 2.60 -16.44
CA ASP A 133 -6.84 3.87 -16.91
C ASP A 133 -5.88 5.04 -16.60
N ALA A 134 -6.23 6.25 -16.99
CA ALA A 134 -5.39 7.43 -16.79
C ALA A 134 -5.18 7.74 -15.29
N PHE A 135 -6.09 7.31 -14.43
CA PHE A 135 -6.01 7.56 -12.99
C PHE A 135 -5.19 6.48 -12.26
N ASN A 136 -5.52 5.21 -12.48
CA ASN A 136 -4.89 4.10 -11.74
C ASN A 136 -3.49 3.74 -12.28
N SER A 137 -3.18 4.07 -13.53
CA SER A 137 -1.85 3.87 -14.12
C SER A 137 -0.84 4.94 -13.73
N ALA A 138 -1.26 6.00 -13.03
CA ALA A 138 -0.37 7.07 -12.59
C ALA A 138 0.64 6.54 -11.54
N PHE A 139 1.79 6.11 -12.02
CA PHE A 139 2.87 5.53 -11.20
C PHE A 139 3.36 6.46 -10.08
N GLY A 140 3.14 7.77 -10.20
CA GLY A 140 3.47 8.75 -9.16
C GLY A 140 2.80 8.44 -7.83
N ARG A 141 1.53 8.00 -7.82
CA ARG A 141 0.84 7.60 -6.60
C ARG A 141 1.48 6.36 -5.95
N LEU A 142 1.79 5.34 -6.75
CA LEU A 142 2.50 4.17 -6.24
C LEU A 142 3.88 4.55 -5.68
N ALA A 143 4.63 5.42 -6.36
CA ALA A 143 5.90 5.91 -5.88
C ALA A 143 5.77 6.70 -4.56
N VAL A 144 4.75 7.56 -4.43
CA VAL A 144 4.46 8.25 -3.16
C VAL A 144 4.17 7.22 -2.07
N THR A 145 3.30 6.25 -2.30
CA THR A 145 2.99 5.18 -1.33
C THR A 145 4.27 4.46 -0.87
N CYS A 146 5.16 4.10 -1.81
CA CYS A 146 6.38 3.37 -1.49
C CYS A 146 7.40 4.17 -0.65
N THR A 147 7.25 5.49 -0.56
CA THR A 147 8.19 6.36 0.13
C THR A 147 7.67 6.94 1.45
N ARG A 148 6.51 6.51 1.92
CA ARG A 148 5.90 7.06 3.15
C ARG A 148 6.33 6.33 4.41
N ALA A 149 6.53 5.02 4.32
CA ALA A 149 6.90 4.19 5.45
C ALA A 149 8.38 4.36 5.82
N THR A 150 8.66 4.51 7.10
CA THR A 150 10.03 4.52 7.63
C THR A 150 10.52 3.10 7.94
N HIS A 151 9.64 2.16 8.28
CA HIS A 151 10.01 0.82 8.73
C HIS A 151 9.36 -0.32 7.96
N GLY A 152 8.11 -0.19 7.54
CA GLY A 152 7.41 -1.28 6.86
C GLY A 152 6.41 -0.80 5.82
N LEU A 153 6.35 -1.50 4.70
CA LEU A 153 5.39 -1.24 3.62
C LEU A 153 4.70 -2.54 3.22
N LEU A 154 3.38 -2.55 3.32
CA LEU A 154 2.52 -3.60 2.81
C LEU A 154 1.64 -3.04 1.71
N LEU A 155 1.76 -3.56 0.50
CA LEU A 155 0.76 -3.38 -0.55
C LEU A 155 -0.19 -4.57 -0.53
N VAL A 156 -1.48 -4.30 -0.66
CA VAL A 156 -2.53 -5.33 -0.75
C VAL A 156 -3.23 -5.19 -2.09
N SER A 157 -3.48 -6.30 -2.75
CA SER A 157 -4.18 -6.34 -4.03
C SER A 157 -5.01 -7.61 -4.15
N ARG A 158 -6.03 -7.58 -4.97
CA ARG A 158 -6.61 -8.81 -5.52
C ARG A 158 -5.55 -9.54 -6.35
N ALA A 159 -5.63 -10.86 -6.40
CA ALA A 159 -4.77 -11.68 -7.25
C ALA A 159 -4.91 -11.30 -8.73
N GLY A 160 -3.85 -11.59 -9.52
CA GLY A 160 -3.85 -11.35 -10.97
C GLY A 160 -3.23 -10.03 -11.41
N LEU A 161 -2.57 -9.31 -10.52
CA LEU A 161 -1.93 -8.02 -10.83
C LEU A 161 -0.87 -8.14 -11.93
N ASP A 162 -0.04 -9.19 -11.90
CA ASP A 162 0.99 -9.38 -12.92
C ASP A 162 0.35 -9.67 -14.30
N GLU A 163 -0.70 -10.50 -14.35
CA GLU A 163 -1.45 -10.78 -15.58
C GLU A 163 -2.10 -9.53 -16.16
N LEU A 164 -2.70 -8.70 -15.31
CA LEU A 164 -3.25 -7.41 -15.71
C LEU A 164 -2.19 -6.52 -16.33
N LEU A 165 -1.00 -6.43 -15.74
CA LEU A 165 0.11 -5.65 -16.27
C LEU A 165 0.68 -6.26 -17.57
N ASP A 166 0.63 -7.58 -17.74
CA ASP A 166 1.05 -8.26 -18.96
C ASP A 166 0.13 -7.97 -20.13
N ASN A 167 -1.16 -7.96 -19.87
CA ASN A 167 -2.20 -7.74 -20.87
C ASN A 167 -2.53 -6.27 -21.08
N ALA A 168 -1.96 -5.35 -20.30
CA ALA A 168 -2.22 -3.93 -20.41
C ALA A 168 -1.82 -3.38 -21.79
N PRO A 169 -2.74 -2.77 -22.56
CA PRO A 169 -2.41 -2.19 -23.84
C PRO A 169 -1.45 -0.99 -23.66
N ALA A 170 -0.71 -0.66 -24.72
CA ALA A 170 -0.01 0.60 -24.81
C ALA A 170 -1.02 1.75 -24.62
N VAL A 171 -0.64 2.79 -23.88
CA VAL A 171 -1.54 3.90 -23.57
C VAL A 171 -1.97 4.59 -24.88
N PRO A 172 -3.25 4.58 -25.28
CA PRO A 172 -3.71 5.26 -26.47
C PRO A 172 -3.48 6.76 -26.35
N GLY A 173 -3.07 7.40 -27.43
CA GLY A 173 -2.99 8.85 -27.52
C GLY A 173 -1.71 9.47 -26.89
N THR A 174 -0.71 8.69 -26.56
CA THR A 174 0.60 9.26 -26.27
C THR A 174 1.11 10.01 -27.49
N PRO A 175 1.49 11.31 -27.40
CA PRO A 175 2.02 12.04 -28.52
C PRO A 175 3.16 11.27 -29.17
N LEU A 176 3.39 11.49 -30.46
CA LEU A 176 4.58 11.01 -31.16
C LEU A 176 5.82 11.45 -30.37
N GLY A 177 6.21 10.65 -29.42
CA GLY A 177 7.31 10.84 -28.50
C GLY A 177 8.30 9.70 -28.64
N GLU A 178 9.35 9.74 -27.84
CA GLU A 178 10.40 8.74 -27.86
C GLU A 178 9.84 7.31 -27.74
N PRO A 179 10.36 6.36 -28.55
CA PRO A 179 9.98 4.96 -28.42
C PRO A 179 10.20 4.47 -26.99
N GLY A 180 9.19 3.83 -26.40
CA GLY A 180 9.22 3.34 -25.02
C GLY A 180 8.48 4.22 -24.01
N THR A 181 8.15 5.47 -24.29
CA THR A 181 7.38 6.35 -23.39
C THR A 181 5.96 5.83 -23.19
N VAL A 182 5.39 5.16 -24.18
CA VAL A 182 4.04 4.59 -24.19
C VAL A 182 3.89 3.43 -23.17
N GLU A 183 4.95 2.71 -22.91
CA GLU A 183 4.96 1.57 -21.97
C GLU A 183 5.41 1.97 -20.56
N LEU A 184 5.86 3.19 -20.37
CA LEU A 184 6.49 3.65 -19.14
C LEU A 184 5.67 3.37 -17.86
N PRO A 185 4.35 3.63 -17.77
CA PRO A 185 3.59 3.32 -16.57
C PRO A 185 3.62 1.84 -16.22
N ARG A 186 3.38 0.94 -17.17
CA ARG A 186 3.41 -0.50 -16.98
C ARG A 186 4.79 -1.00 -16.55
N GLN A 187 5.83 -0.53 -17.22
CA GLN A 187 7.21 -0.88 -16.88
C GLN A 187 7.59 -0.38 -15.48
N THR A 188 7.15 0.82 -15.11
CA THR A 188 7.42 1.39 -13.80
C THR A 188 6.70 0.62 -12.70
N HIS A 189 5.42 0.27 -12.87
CA HIS A 189 4.71 -0.61 -11.94
C HIS A 189 5.45 -1.92 -11.75
N ARG A 190 5.86 -2.60 -12.83
CA ARG A 190 6.62 -3.84 -12.74
C ARG A 190 7.94 -3.70 -12.01
N ARG A 191 8.73 -2.67 -12.33
CA ARG A 191 10.01 -2.41 -11.66
C ARG A 191 9.84 -2.20 -10.16
N ILE A 192 8.83 -1.43 -9.77
CA ILE A 192 8.51 -1.22 -8.35
C ILE A 192 8.13 -2.56 -7.71
N LEU A 193 7.20 -3.29 -8.29
CA LEU A 193 6.71 -4.56 -7.73
C LEU A 193 7.77 -5.67 -7.68
N GLN A 194 8.79 -5.63 -8.54
CA GLN A 194 9.93 -6.56 -8.50
C GLN A 194 10.78 -6.39 -7.24
N THR A 195 10.70 -5.26 -6.55
CA THR A 195 11.42 -5.03 -5.29
C THR A 195 10.69 -5.57 -4.06
N PHE A 196 9.44 -6.02 -4.22
CA PHE A 196 8.59 -6.51 -3.15
C PHE A 196 8.77 -8.03 -2.92
N ALA A 197 8.77 -8.43 -1.67
CA ALA A 197 8.46 -9.81 -1.32
C ALA A 197 7.00 -10.11 -1.70
N ARG A 198 6.72 -11.31 -2.19
CA ARG A 198 5.38 -11.73 -2.58
C ARG A 198 4.78 -12.66 -1.55
N ALA A 199 3.54 -12.43 -1.21
CA ALA A 199 2.73 -13.32 -0.40
C ALA A 199 1.36 -13.48 -1.05
N THR A 200 0.77 -14.66 -0.95
CA THR A 200 -0.58 -14.94 -1.43
C THR A 200 -1.42 -15.46 -0.28
N GLN A 201 -2.62 -14.94 -0.15
CA GLN A 201 -3.64 -15.45 0.76
C GLN A 201 -4.84 -15.92 -0.06
N VAL A 202 -5.32 -17.11 0.23
CA VAL A 202 -6.55 -17.66 -0.36
C VAL A 202 -7.64 -17.60 0.71
N VAL A 203 -8.82 -17.07 0.35
CA VAL A 203 -9.98 -16.90 1.23
C VAL A 203 -11.16 -17.73 0.75
#